data_311cfca2a94250fe7c7d13d3763852f9
#
_entry.id   311cfca2a94250fe7c7d13d3763852f9
#
_cell.length_a   1.000
_cell.length_b   1.000
_cell.length_c   1.000
_cell.angle_alpha   90.00
_cell.angle_beta   90.00
_cell.angle_gamma   90.00
#
_symmetry.space_group_name_H-M   'P 1'
#
loop_
_entity.id
_entity.type
_entity.pdbx_description
1 polymer ?
#
loop_
_entity_poly.entity_id
_entity_poly.type
_entity_poly.pdbx_seq_one_letter_code
_entity_poly.pdbx_strand_id
1 'polypeptide(L)'
;KDGDLALQRMVNYGVDMAIDTVMQETVFGEIENEWQALDALYTGKCLNTQLDAAPVEGMPELSAAKGEVTESFRYLIGNISRIMDYYISRNPGTVFDSVACCGLGAGIEGIAELFSHELAQQVQILQNFEGADRVRDGEQLYLYAAVAAPSVSGLNLMEKTTKKKKREQETL
;
A
#
# COMPACT_ATOMS: atom_id res chain seq x y z
N LYS A 1 7.94 12.94 11.46
CA LYS A 1 8.04 13.13 12.90
C LYS A 1 7.42 14.49 13.23
N ASP A 2 6.49 14.53 14.16
CA ASP A 2 5.79 15.77 14.55
C ASP A 2 5.12 16.51 13.36
N GLY A 3 4.61 15.77 12.38
CA GLY A 3 4.02 16.28 11.14
C GLY A 3 5.00 16.56 10.02
N ASP A 4 6.31 16.45 10.25
CA ASP A 4 7.34 16.67 9.24
C ASP A 4 7.80 15.36 8.58
N LEU A 5 8.07 15.41 7.26
CA LEU A 5 8.65 14.32 6.52
C LEU A 5 10.10 14.08 6.97
N ALA A 6 10.34 12.97 7.66
CA ALA A 6 11.66 12.63 8.19
C ALA A 6 12.53 11.82 7.24
N LEU A 7 11.91 10.93 6.44
CA LEU A 7 12.60 10.08 5.47
C LEU A 7 11.63 9.71 4.36
N GLN A 8 12.14 9.70 3.12
CA GLN A 8 11.44 9.16 1.96
C GLN A 8 12.35 8.17 1.24
N ARG A 9 11.81 7.05 0.82
CA ARG A 9 12.48 6.04 0.01
C ARG A 9 11.52 5.51 -1.06
N MET A 10 12.09 5.22 -2.23
CA MET A 10 11.38 4.53 -3.30
C MET A 10 11.83 3.07 -3.31
N VAL A 11 10.87 2.18 -3.48
CA VAL A 11 11.09 0.73 -3.60
C VAL A 11 10.42 0.30 -4.90
N ASN A 12 11.16 -0.43 -5.75
CA ASN A 12 10.67 -0.85 -7.07
C ASN A 12 9.93 -2.20 -7.00
N TYR A 13 9.13 -2.38 -5.97
CA TYR A 13 8.29 -3.54 -5.75
C TYR A 13 6.92 -3.06 -5.28
N GLY A 14 5.88 -3.63 -5.86
CA GLY A 14 4.51 -3.25 -5.57
C GLY A 14 3.55 -4.41 -5.79
N VAL A 15 2.32 -4.09 -6.11
CA VAL A 15 1.25 -5.06 -6.33
C VAL A 15 1.40 -5.83 -7.65
N ASP A 16 2.20 -5.34 -8.58
CA ASP A 16 2.34 -5.91 -9.93
C ASP A 16 2.76 -7.38 -9.90
N MET A 17 3.72 -7.73 -9.05
CA MET A 17 4.16 -9.12 -8.90
C MET A 17 3.04 -10.03 -8.38
N ALA A 18 2.19 -9.56 -7.48
CA ALA A 18 1.05 -10.33 -7.00
C ALA A 18 -0.02 -10.51 -8.07
N ILE A 19 -0.26 -9.49 -8.89
CA ILE A 19 -1.15 -9.55 -10.06
C ILE A 19 -0.64 -10.60 -11.04
N ASP A 20 0.63 -10.54 -11.43
CA ASP A 20 1.26 -11.48 -12.34
C ASP A 20 1.17 -12.93 -11.82
N THR A 21 1.40 -13.12 -10.51
CA THR A 21 1.30 -14.45 -9.89
C THR A 21 -0.14 -14.98 -9.93
N VAL A 22 -1.13 -14.15 -9.56
CA VAL A 22 -2.55 -14.56 -9.61
C VAL A 22 -2.99 -14.92 -11.02
N MET A 23 -2.52 -14.20 -12.04
CA MET A 23 -2.82 -14.52 -13.46
C MET A 23 -2.22 -15.85 -13.92
N GLN A 24 -1.17 -16.34 -13.28
CA GLN A 24 -0.55 -17.62 -13.60
C GLN A 24 -1.20 -18.81 -12.87
N GLU A 25 -1.93 -18.54 -11.79
CA GLU A 25 -2.51 -19.54 -10.91
C GLU A 25 -3.97 -19.86 -11.27
N THR A 26 -4.21 -21.00 -11.89
CA THR A 26 -5.55 -21.42 -12.35
C THR A 26 -6.53 -21.68 -11.21
N VAL A 27 -6.04 -21.89 -9.99
CA VAL A 27 -6.87 -22.18 -8.80
C VAL A 27 -7.76 -21.00 -8.41
N PHE A 28 -7.40 -19.77 -8.79
CA PHE A 28 -8.19 -18.55 -8.54
C PHE A 28 -9.26 -18.29 -9.61
N GLY A 29 -9.37 -19.16 -10.62
CA GLY A 29 -10.31 -19.05 -11.72
C GLY A 29 -9.65 -18.64 -13.04
N GLU A 30 -10.49 -18.45 -14.09
CA GLU A 30 -10.02 -17.96 -15.39
C GLU A 30 -9.85 -16.44 -15.31
N ILE A 31 -8.60 -15.98 -15.24
CA ILE A 31 -8.22 -14.57 -15.13
C ILE A 31 -7.52 -14.14 -16.41
N GLU A 32 -8.16 -13.28 -17.18
CA GLU A 32 -7.72 -12.87 -18.52
C GLU A 32 -6.91 -11.56 -18.53
N ASN A 33 -7.01 -10.76 -17.48
CA ASN A 33 -6.37 -9.45 -17.42
C ASN A 33 -6.08 -8.99 -15.99
N GLU A 34 -5.23 -7.97 -15.86
CA GLU A 34 -4.78 -7.41 -14.59
C GLU A 34 -5.92 -6.92 -13.68
N TRP A 35 -7.02 -6.41 -14.25
CA TRP A 35 -8.17 -5.92 -13.47
C TRP A 35 -8.91 -7.06 -12.79
N GLN A 36 -9.07 -8.19 -13.49
CA GLN A 36 -9.66 -9.40 -12.91
C GLN A 36 -8.74 -10.00 -11.84
N ALA A 37 -7.42 -9.96 -12.05
CA ALA A 37 -6.46 -10.40 -11.04
C ALA A 37 -6.52 -9.52 -9.79
N LEU A 38 -6.63 -8.21 -9.97
CA LEU A 38 -6.76 -7.27 -8.86
C LEU A 38 -8.09 -7.49 -8.10
N ASP A 39 -9.19 -7.73 -8.80
CA ASP A 39 -10.47 -8.06 -8.18
C ASP A 39 -10.39 -9.37 -7.38
N ALA A 40 -9.73 -10.38 -7.92
CA ALA A 40 -9.47 -11.64 -7.21
C ALA A 40 -8.63 -11.42 -5.94
N LEU A 41 -7.61 -10.56 -5.99
CA LEU A 41 -6.81 -10.17 -4.82
C LEU A 41 -7.65 -9.44 -3.77
N TYR A 42 -8.62 -8.64 -4.18
CA TYR A 42 -9.47 -7.88 -3.27
C TYR A 42 -10.56 -8.72 -2.60
N THR A 43 -11.03 -9.78 -3.25
CA THR A 43 -12.21 -10.55 -2.80
C THR A 43 -11.92 -12.02 -2.54
N GLY A 44 -10.82 -12.54 -3.06
CA GLY A 44 -10.58 -13.98 -3.19
C GLY A 44 -9.76 -14.61 -2.07
N LYS A 45 -9.37 -13.85 -1.03
CA LYS A 45 -8.50 -14.36 0.05
C LYS A 45 -7.23 -15.06 -0.50
N CYS A 46 -6.57 -14.43 -1.47
CA CYS A 46 -5.41 -14.99 -2.15
C CYS A 46 -4.13 -14.97 -1.32
N LEU A 47 -4.11 -14.32 -0.16
CA LEU A 47 -2.94 -14.23 0.72
C LEU A 47 -3.01 -15.17 1.92
N ASN A 48 -1.85 -15.55 2.39
CA ASN A 48 -1.64 -16.05 3.75
C ASN A 48 -1.35 -14.87 4.70
N THR A 49 -1.55 -15.07 5.99
CA THR A 49 -1.28 -14.06 7.02
C THR A 49 0.21 -13.92 7.37
N GLN A 50 1.06 -14.81 6.82
CA GLN A 50 2.51 -14.82 7.01
C GLN A 50 3.20 -15.46 5.81
N LEU A 51 4.46 -15.09 5.56
CA LEU A 51 5.25 -15.59 4.42
C LEU A 51 5.47 -17.10 4.47
N ASP A 52 5.79 -17.64 5.64
CA ASP A 52 6.10 -19.06 5.83
C ASP A 52 4.90 -19.82 6.42
N ALA A 53 3.68 -19.54 5.94
CA ALA A 53 2.48 -20.21 6.40
C ALA A 53 2.50 -21.71 6.10
N ALA A 54 2.11 -22.53 7.06
CA ALA A 54 1.96 -23.96 6.86
C ALA A 54 0.84 -24.26 5.85
N PRO A 55 1.02 -25.29 4.99
CA PRO A 55 -0.03 -25.70 4.06
C PRO A 55 -1.34 -26.08 4.77
N VAL A 56 -2.45 -25.68 4.16
CA VAL A 56 -3.79 -26.03 4.68
C VAL A 56 -4.09 -27.49 4.31
N GLU A 57 -4.44 -28.30 5.31
CA GLU A 57 -4.76 -29.71 5.12
C GLU A 57 -6.00 -29.87 4.21
N GLY A 58 -5.91 -30.76 3.22
CA GLY A 58 -7.00 -31.03 2.29
C GLY A 58 -7.12 -30.09 1.08
N MET A 59 -6.30 -29.04 1.00
CA MET A 59 -6.30 -28.09 -0.14
C MET A 59 -4.88 -27.74 -0.62
N PRO A 60 -4.10 -28.72 -1.09
CA PRO A 60 -2.68 -28.50 -1.40
C PRO A 60 -2.45 -27.48 -2.54
N GLU A 61 -3.26 -27.52 -3.59
CA GLU A 61 -3.13 -26.61 -4.73
C GLU A 61 -3.43 -25.16 -4.34
N LEU A 62 -4.55 -24.92 -3.64
CA LEU A 62 -4.89 -23.59 -3.14
C LEU A 62 -3.84 -23.07 -2.16
N SER A 63 -3.32 -23.94 -1.31
CA SER A 63 -2.30 -23.58 -0.33
C SER A 63 -0.99 -23.16 -1.00
N ALA A 64 -0.56 -23.90 -2.05
CA ALA A 64 0.60 -23.56 -2.85
C ALA A 64 0.43 -22.23 -3.55
N ALA A 65 -0.69 -22.03 -4.26
CA ALA A 65 -0.98 -20.79 -4.98
C ALA A 65 -1.01 -19.56 -4.03
N LYS A 66 -1.65 -19.69 -2.86
CA LYS A 66 -1.62 -18.62 -1.84
C LYS A 66 -0.20 -18.36 -1.32
N GLY A 67 0.61 -19.39 -1.20
CA GLY A 67 2.03 -19.28 -0.86
C GLY A 67 2.79 -18.44 -1.89
N GLU A 68 2.64 -18.73 -3.17
CA GLU A 68 3.28 -17.98 -4.27
C GLU A 68 2.86 -16.52 -4.31
N VAL A 69 1.55 -16.24 -4.19
CA VAL A 69 1.05 -14.86 -4.13
C VAL A 69 1.60 -14.12 -2.90
N THR A 70 1.63 -14.77 -1.75
CA THR A 70 2.18 -14.18 -0.51
C THR A 70 3.68 -13.92 -0.65
N GLU A 71 4.41 -14.85 -1.26
CA GLU A 71 5.85 -14.76 -1.51
C GLU A 71 6.21 -13.56 -2.40
N SER A 72 5.34 -13.17 -3.32
CA SER A 72 5.54 -12.00 -4.17
C SER A 72 5.77 -10.69 -3.39
N PHE A 73 5.31 -10.62 -2.15
CA PHE A 73 5.52 -9.47 -1.26
C PHE A 73 6.81 -9.53 -0.44
N ARG A 74 7.55 -10.65 -0.43
CA ARG A 74 8.77 -10.82 0.40
C ARG A 74 9.79 -9.70 0.20
N TYR A 75 10.06 -9.31 -1.05
CA TYR A 75 11.02 -8.24 -1.34
C TYR A 75 10.54 -6.87 -0.85
N LEU A 76 9.27 -6.57 -1.01
CA LEU A 76 8.68 -5.32 -0.53
C LEU A 76 8.78 -5.25 1.01
N ILE A 77 8.34 -6.28 1.70
CA ILE A 77 8.39 -6.40 3.16
C ILE A 77 9.84 -6.26 3.65
N GLY A 78 10.77 -6.99 3.05
CA GLY A 78 12.18 -6.92 3.43
C GLY A 78 12.82 -5.54 3.19
N ASN A 79 12.39 -4.80 2.17
CA ASN A 79 12.84 -3.42 1.96
C ASN A 79 12.26 -2.47 3.00
N ILE A 80 10.97 -2.60 3.33
CA ILE A 80 10.32 -1.79 4.37
C ILE A 80 11.03 -2.02 5.72
N SER A 81 11.23 -3.28 6.11
CA SER A 81 11.93 -3.62 7.34
C SER A 81 13.31 -2.97 7.40
N ARG A 82 14.13 -3.09 6.33
CA ARG A 82 15.45 -2.45 6.27
C ARG A 82 15.40 -0.92 6.37
N ILE A 83 14.38 -0.29 5.79
CA ILE A 83 14.20 1.18 5.88
C ILE A 83 13.86 1.58 7.32
N MET A 84 13.00 0.81 7.99
CA MET A 84 12.64 1.03 9.38
C MET A 84 13.86 0.86 10.31
N ASP A 85 14.62 -0.21 10.14
CA ASP A 85 15.85 -0.48 10.91
C ASP A 85 16.90 0.62 10.70
N TYR A 86 17.07 1.05 9.44
CA TYR A 86 17.97 2.17 9.13
C TYR A 86 17.54 3.45 9.85
N TYR A 87 16.24 3.75 9.86
CA TYR A 87 15.74 4.94 10.52
C TYR A 87 15.93 4.88 12.04
N ILE A 88 15.62 3.74 12.66
CA ILE A 88 15.82 3.51 14.11
C ILE A 88 17.30 3.63 14.47
N SER A 89 18.19 3.05 13.66
CA SER A 89 19.65 3.10 13.92
C SER A 89 20.21 4.52 13.92
N ARG A 90 19.61 5.41 13.12
CA ARG A 90 20.00 6.82 13.04
C ARG A 90 19.30 7.70 14.07
N ASN A 91 18.20 7.23 14.64
CA ASN A 91 17.39 7.95 15.61
C ASN A 91 17.09 7.04 16.82
N PRO A 92 18.09 6.80 17.69
CA PRO A 92 17.93 5.93 18.84
C PRO A 92 16.74 6.34 19.73
N GLY A 93 15.96 5.36 20.16
CA GLY A 93 14.76 5.59 20.96
C GLY A 93 13.50 5.91 20.14
N THR A 94 13.59 5.91 18.80
CA THR A 94 12.40 6.04 17.95
C THR A 94 11.52 4.80 18.07
N VAL A 95 10.23 5.03 18.21
CA VAL A 95 9.17 4.03 18.07
C VAL A 95 8.24 4.51 16.96
N PHE A 96 7.77 3.62 16.13
CA PHE A 96 6.72 3.92 15.15
C PHE A 96 5.37 3.81 15.83
N ASP A 97 4.59 4.88 15.81
CA ASP A 97 3.25 4.90 16.41
C ASP A 97 2.26 4.06 15.61
N SER A 98 2.39 4.09 14.28
CA SER A 98 1.56 3.30 13.37
C SER A 98 2.23 3.19 12.01
N VAL A 99 1.83 2.17 11.25
CA VAL A 99 2.14 2.00 9.83
C VAL A 99 0.83 2.02 9.06
N ALA A 100 0.73 2.86 8.04
CA ALA A 100 -0.46 2.95 7.21
C ALA A 100 -0.14 2.57 5.76
N CYS A 101 -0.97 1.70 5.18
CA CYS A 101 -0.92 1.35 3.77
C CYS A 101 -1.94 2.15 2.97
N CYS A 102 -1.55 2.59 1.77
CA CYS A 102 -2.42 3.25 0.81
C CYS A 102 -2.03 2.84 -0.63
N GLY A 103 -2.87 3.21 -1.59
CA GLY A 103 -2.72 2.83 -2.99
C GLY A 103 -3.39 1.49 -3.32
N LEU A 104 -3.24 1.01 -4.55
CA LEU A 104 -3.92 -0.20 -5.05
C LEU A 104 -3.68 -1.43 -4.17
N GLY A 105 -2.45 -1.65 -3.74
CA GLY A 105 -2.11 -2.80 -2.91
C GLY A 105 -2.80 -2.82 -1.53
N ALA A 106 -3.25 -1.66 -1.04
CA ALA A 106 -3.92 -1.58 0.26
C ALA A 106 -5.33 -2.18 0.27
N GLY A 107 -5.93 -2.38 -0.90
CA GLY A 107 -7.24 -3.03 -1.04
C GLY A 107 -7.19 -4.56 -1.01
N ILE A 108 -6.02 -5.15 -1.04
CA ILE A 108 -5.85 -6.61 -1.06
C ILE A 108 -6.30 -7.21 0.27
N GLU A 109 -7.19 -8.19 0.21
CA GLU A 109 -7.69 -8.88 1.40
C GLU A 109 -6.54 -9.61 2.12
N GLY A 110 -6.33 -9.31 3.40
CA GLY A 110 -5.27 -9.90 4.23
C GLY A 110 -3.92 -9.16 4.18
N ILE A 111 -3.78 -8.10 3.39
CA ILE A 111 -2.49 -7.39 3.26
C ILE A 111 -2.02 -6.74 4.57
N ALA A 112 -2.94 -6.16 5.33
CA ALA A 112 -2.62 -5.52 6.61
C ALA A 112 -2.16 -6.54 7.66
N GLU A 113 -2.78 -7.71 7.68
CA GLU A 113 -2.42 -8.83 8.55
C GLU A 113 -1.03 -9.37 8.20
N LEU A 114 -0.77 -9.63 6.92
CA LEU A 114 0.53 -10.09 6.43
C LEU A 114 1.64 -9.11 6.84
N PHE A 115 1.46 -7.84 6.52
CA PHE A 115 2.48 -6.82 6.84
C PHE A 115 2.63 -6.60 8.34
N SER A 116 1.53 -6.69 9.11
CA SER A 116 1.61 -6.58 10.56
C SER A 116 2.43 -7.71 11.18
N HIS A 117 2.24 -8.93 10.68
CA HIS A 117 2.98 -10.09 11.12
C HIS A 117 4.48 -9.95 10.79
N GLU A 118 4.79 -9.68 9.53
CA GLU A 118 6.17 -9.68 9.04
C GLU A 118 7.00 -8.48 9.52
N LEU A 119 6.38 -7.32 9.73
CA LEU A 119 7.07 -6.12 10.22
C LEU A 119 7.06 -6.02 11.75
N ALA A 120 6.36 -6.90 12.45
CA ALA A 120 6.12 -6.83 13.90
C ALA A 120 5.60 -5.43 14.33
N GLN A 121 4.75 -4.83 13.50
CA GLN A 121 4.15 -3.52 13.70
C GLN A 121 2.65 -3.59 13.40
N GLN A 122 1.86 -2.77 14.07
CA GLN A 122 0.46 -2.65 13.70
C GLN A 122 0.34 -1.89 12.38
N VAL A 123 -0.07 -2.59 11.32
CA VAL A 123 -0.33 -2.02 10.01
C VAL A 123 -1.83 -1.88 9.81
N GLN A 124 -2.25 -0.73 9.28
CA GLN A 124 -3.65 -0.44 9.00
C GLN A 124 -3.79 0.17 7.61
N ILE A 125 -4.96 -0.05 7.01
CA ILE A 125 -5.31 0.59 5.75
C ILE A 125 -5.69 2.04 6.04
N LEU A 126 -5.16 2.97 5.27
CA LEU A 126 -5.46 4.38 5.41
C LEU A 126 -6.92 4.65 5.02
N GLN A 127 -7.79 4.74 6.01
CA GLN A 127 -9.23 4.97 5.83
C GLN A 127 -9.66 6.40 6.09
N ASN A 128 -8.79 7.21 6.72
CA ASN A 128 -9.09 8.59 7.06
C ASN A 128 -7.84 9.47 6.98
N PHE A 129 -7.98 10.65 6.41
CA PHE A 129 -6.94 11.68 6.37
C PHE A 129 -7.61 13.07 6.30
N GLU A 130 -6.87 14.12 6.60
CA GLU A 130 -7.38 15.49 6.53
C GLU A 130 -7.90 15.80 5.11
N GLY A 131 -9.15 16.26 5.03
CA GLY A 131 -9.83 16.51 3.76
C GLY A 131 -10.62 15.31 3.20
N ALA A 132 -10.61 14.16 3.87
CA ALA A 132 -11.38 12.98 3.47
C ALA A 132 -12.90 13.19 3.54
N ASP A 133 -13.35 14.17 4.31
CA ASP A 133 -14.75 14.63 4.41
C ASP A 133 -15.34 15.11 3.07
N ARG A 134 -14.48 15.40 2.09
CA ARG A 134 -14.87 15.77 0.72
C ARG A 134 -15.11 14.58 -0.21
N VAL A 135 -14.73 13.40 0.22
CA VAL A 135 -14.93 12.16 -0.53
C VAL A 135 -16.26 11.54 -0.10
N ARG A 136 -17.00 10.97 -1.04
CA ARG A 136 -18.31 10.38 -0.74
C ARG A 136 -18.17 9.16 0.14
N ASP A 137 -19.15 8.96 1.03
CA ASP A 137 -19.24 7.75 1.86
C ASP A 137 -19.19 6.49 1.00
N GLY A 138 -18.39 5.51 1.44
CA GLY A 138 -18.22 4.23 0.78
C GLY A 138 -17.13 4.19 -0.31
N GLU A 139 -16.47 5.30 -0.61
CA GLU A 139 -15.31 5.29 -1.49
C GLU A 139 -14.05 4.77 -0.77
N GLN A 140 -13.22 4.08 -1.53
CA GLN A 140 -11.97 3.49 -1.03
C GLN A 140 -10.90 4.58 -0.88
N LEU A 141 -10.91 5.30 0.22
CA LEU A 141 -10.06 6.47 0.48
C LEU A 141 -8.55 6.19 0.30
N TYR A 142 -8.11 4.96 0.59
CA TYR A 142 -6.72 4.57 0.42
C TYR A 142 -6.23 4.70 -1.03
N LEU A 143 -7.11 4.59 -2.03
CA LEU A 143 -6.75 4.78 -3.44
C LEU A 143 -6.42 6.24 -3.77
N TYR A 144 -7.04 7.16 -3.08
CA TYR A 144 -6.94 8.61 -3.37
C TYR A 144 -5.92 9.33 -2.50
N ALA A 145 -5.25 8.64 -1.58
CA ALA A 145 -4.31 9.26 -0.64
C ALA A 145 -3.21 10.06 -1.35
N ALA A 146 -2.65 9.53 -2.44
CA ALA A 146 -1.61 10.22 -3.22
C ALA A 146 -2.12 11.48 -3.91
N VAL A 147 -3.39 11.50 -4.33
CA VAL A 147 -4.03 12.66 -4.98
C VAL A 147 -4.44 13.70 -3.95
N ALA A 148 -4.86 13.28 -2.76
CA ALA A 148 -5.25 14.18 -1.68
C ALA A 148 -4.05 14.85 -0.97
N ALA A 149 -2.90 14.18 -0.92
CA ALA A 149 -1.70 14.68 -0.26
C ALA A 149 -1.28 16.13 -0.64
N PRO A 150 -1.31 16.55 -1.93
CA PRO A 150 -1.01 17.93 -2.30
C PRO A 150 -1.97 18.96 -1.71
N SER A 151 -3.23 18.62 -1.50
CA SER A 151 -4.23 19.54 -0.96
C SER A 151 -4.03 19.80 0.54
N VAL A 152 -3.50 18.81 1.25
CA VAL A 152 -3.19 18.88 2.69
C VAL A 152 -1.85 19.56 2.94
N SER A 153 -0.85 19.21 2.15
CA SER A 153 0.53 19.70 2.32
C SER A 153 0.77 21.14 1.83
N GLY A 154 -0.23 21.76 1.17
CA GLY A 154 -0.05 23.07 0.53
C GLY A 154 0.89 23.02 -0.69
N LEU A 155 1.25 21.84 -1.17
CA LEU A 155 2.10 21.64 -2.32
C LEU A 155 1.39 22.14 -3.58
N ASN A 156 1.97 23.18 -4.22
CA ASN A 156 1.41 23.73 -5.44
C ASN A 156 2.19 23.24 -6.67
N LEU A 157 1.61 22.32 -7.39
CA LEU A 157 2.15 21.71 -8.61
C LEU A 157 1.91 22.56 -9.88
N MET A 158 1.23 23.73 -9.76
CA MET A 158 1.01 24.61 -10.91
C MET A 158 2.33 25.27 -11.34
N GLU A 159 2.49 25.40 -12.64
CA GLU A 159 3.67 26.08 -13.22
C GLU A 159 3.81 27.53 -12.72
N LYS A 160 5.04 28.02 -12.62
CA LYS A 160 5.34 29.37 -12.12
C LYS A 160 4.65 30.50 -12.90
N THR A 161 4.39 30.28 -14.19
CA THR A 161 3.66 31.21 -15.06
C THR A 161 2.21 31.47 -14.64
N THR A 162 1.55 30.44 -14.12
CA THR A 162 0.16 30.56 -13.63
C THR A 162 0.08 31.34 -12.33
N LYS A 163 1.13 31.22 -11.47
CA LYS A 163 1.23 32.01 -10.24
C LYS A 163 1.36 33.51 -10.51
N LYS A 164 2.04 33.91 -11.58
CA LYS A 164 2.21 35.31 -11.94
C LYS A 164 0.90 35.95 -12.38
N LYS A 165 0.14 35.24 -13.25
CA LYS A 165 -1.19 35.71 -13.70
C LYS A 165 -2.20 35.90 -12.57
N LYS A 166 -2.20 35.01 -11.57
CA LYS A 166 -3.11 35.12 -10.44
C LYS A 166 -2.77 36.31 -9.53
N ARG A 167 -1.49 36.60 -9.32
CA ARG A 167 -1.05 37.80 -8.58
C ARG A 167 -1.41 39.12 -9.27
N GLU A 168 -1.34 39.16 -10.61
CA GLU A 168 -1.70 40.34 -11.40
C GLU A 168 -3.23 40.58 -11.42
N GLN A 169 -4.05 39.52 -11.28
CA GLN A 169 -5.50 39.65 -11.17
C GLN A 169 -5.99 40.06 -9.77
N GLU A 170 -5.23 39.74 -8.72
CA GLU A 170 -5.55 40.12 -7.34
C GLU A 170 -5.09 41.56 -6.98
N THR A 171 -4.37 42.23 -7.91
CA THR A 171 -3.81 43.57 -7.70
C THR A 171 -4.56 44.65 -8.53
N LEU A 172 -5.60 44.26 -9.30
CA LEU A 172 -6.53 45.11 -10.03
C LEU A 172 -7.88 45.16 -9.33
#